data_79bfdefee5c1138cf7cec7e634892ace
#
_entry.id   79bfdefee5c1138cf7cec7e634892ace
#
_cell.length_a   1.000
_cell.length_b   1.000
_cell.length_c   1.000
_cell.angle_alpha   90.00
_cell.angle_beta   90.00
_cell.angle_gamma   90.00
#
_symmetry.space_group_name_H-M   'P 1'
#
loop_
_entity.id
_entity.type
_entity.pdbx_description
1 polymer ?
#
loop_
_entity_poly.entity_id
_entity_poly.type
_entity_poly.pdbx_seq_one_letter_code
_entity_poly.pdbx_strand_id
1 'polypeptide(L)'
;MSRLFFVLISLMGTTSFAAEVADLCQSHTAISSQNEVERQRTTATILQQVLVKVVGKQSALAKKDLSGLLEQADQFVTHYAHERDPVCANQQLRLTFNEKALNQVLSAMGLLSWHKSRPESLIWLVFSNGNSQRILGAEDQGSTAYQVVKQAARQRGLPVFLPLMDLQDQHQLRFTQSALTMDEDSPFVQPSRRYGADIIILASVVTHQQDVSITWQWLKEGELQRYQSEGELSSALSEGVNMLADALAGEFTVVDTK
;
A
#
# COMPACT_ATOMS: atom_id res chain seq x y z
N MET A 1 3.05 17.80 59.84
CA MET A 1 2.49 18.42 58.64
C MET A 1 3.06 17.72 57.42
N SER A 2 2.36 16.69 56.97
CA SER A 2 2.77 15.86 55.81
C SER A 2 2.15 16.41 54.52
N ARG A 3 2.98 16.90 53.58
CA ARG A 3 2.51 17.34 52.29
C ARG A 3 2.54 16.18 51.31
N LEU A 4 1.35 15.66 51.00
CA LEU A 4 1.14 14.72 49.91
C LEU A 4 1.31 15.44 48.56
N PHE A 5 2.34 15.07 47.80
CA PHE A 5 2.50 15.51 46.41
C PHE A 5 1.74 14.54 45.50
N PHE A 6 0.63 14.99 44.95
CA PHE A 6 -0.07 14.27 43.88
C PHE A 6 0.65 14.53 42.55
N VAL A 7 1.32 13.51 42.03
CA VAL A 7 1.87 13.53 40.66
C VAL A 7 0.73 13.13 39.70
N LEU A 8 0.22 14.10 38.96
CA LEU A 8 -0.76 13.90 37.90
C LEU A 8 0.02 13.42 36.65
N ILE A 9 0.03 12.11 36.40
CA ILE A 9 0.57 11.54 35.15
C ILE A 9 -0.49 11.77 34.06
N SER A 10 -0.26 12.79 33.22
CA SER A 10 -1.02 13.01 31.99
C SER A 10 -0.66 11.91 30.99
N LEU A 11 -1.57 10.96 30.79
CA LEU A 11 -1.53 10.04 29.66
C LEU A 11 -1.82 10.86 28.38
N MET A 12 -0.78 11.33 27.69
CA MET A 12 -0.91 11.84 26.34
C MET A 12 -1.11 10.64 25.41
N GLY A 13 -2.38 10.30 25.14
CA GLY A 13 -2.72 9.40 24.07
C GLY A 13 -2.29 10.03 22.75
N THR A 14 -1.31 9.41 22.08
CA THR A 14 -0.96 9.73 20.69
C THR A 14 -2.11 9.28 19.82
N THR A 15 -2.95 10.20 19.36
CA THR A 15 -3.92 9.92 18.31
C THR A 15 -3.16 9.71 17.02
N SER A 16 -2.97 8.46 16.61
CA SER A 16 -2.52 8.10 15.27
C SER A 16 -3.61 8.54 14.29
N PHE A 17 -3.30 9.49 13.42
CA PHE A 17 -4.16 9.90 12.31
C PHE A 17 -3.84 9.00 11.13
N ALA A 18 -4.50 7.85 11.04
CA ALA A 18 -4.45 7.04 9.83
C ALA A 18 -5.06 7.83 8.66
N ALA A 19 -4.41 7.80 7.50
CA ALA A 19 -4.88 8.52 6.33
C ALA A 19 -6.18 7.91 5.80
N GLU A 20 -7.18 8.76 5.56
CA GLU A 20 -8.40 8.35 4.87
C GLU A 20 -8.09 8.22 3.38
N VAL A 21 -8.19 6.99 2.85
CA VAL A 21 -7.99 6.74 1.43
C VAL A 21 -9.25 7.14 0.68
N ALA A 22 -9.17 8.25 -0.04
CA ALA A 22 -10.21 8.64 -0.98
C ALA A 22 -10.28 7.63 -2.14
N ASP A 23 -11.46 7.47 -2.72
CA ASP A 23 -11.68 6.74 -3.97
C ASP A 23 -11.37 5.23 -3.96
N LEU A 24 -11.58 4.53 -2.83
CA LEU A 24 -11.45 3.08 -2.76
C LEU A 24 -12.37 2.36 -3.76
N CYS A 25 -13.56 2.87 -3.97
CA CYS A 25 -14.56 2.33 -4.89
C CYS A 25 -14.40 2.84 -6.34
N GLN A 26 -13.24 3.42 -6.68
CA GLN A 26 -12.94 3.94 -8.00
C GLN A 26 -11.68 3.27 -8.57
N SER A 27 -11.71 2.95 -9.87
CA SER A 27 -10.51 2.56 -10.62
C SER A 27 -10.67 2.89 -12.10
N HIS A 28 -9.59 2.76 -12.86
CA HIS A 28 -9.57 3.04 -14.29
C HIS A 28 -8.69 2.02 -15.02
N THR A 29 -8.97 1.82 -16.30
CA THR A 29 -8.13 1.03 -17.18
C THR A 29 -8.20 1.55 -18.62
N ALA A 30 -7.21 1.23 -19.42
CA ALA A 30 -7.22 1.55 -20.83
C ALA A 30 -8.39 0.85 -21.55
N ILE A 31 -9.00 1.53 -22.50
CA ILE A 31 -10.06 0.98 -23.34
C ILE A 31 -9.67 1.17 -24.81
N SER A 32 -9.77 0.09 -25.60
CA SER A 32 -9.40 0.10 -27.02
C SER A 32 -10.58 0.43 -27.93
N SER A 33 -11.80 0.19 -27.47
CA SER A 33 -13.04 0.37 -28.22
C SER A 33 -14.19 0.73 -27.28
N GLN A 34 -15.20 1.44 -27.81
CA GLN A 34 -16.40 1.80 -27.04
C GLN A 34 -17.58 0.87 -27.31
N ASN A 35 -17.33 -0.33 -27.90
CA ASN A 35 -18.40 -1.29 -28.12
C ASN A 35 -18.86 -1.93 -26.77
N GLU A 36 -20.08 -2.43 -26.75
CA GLU A 36 -20.75 -2.95 -25.56
C GLU A 36 -19.98 -4.11 -24.90
N VAL A 37 -19.44 -5.03 -25.71
CA VAL A 37 -18.72 -6.21 -25.20
C VAL A 37 -17.41 -5.81 -24.52
N GLU A 38 -16.69 -4.87 -25.13
CA GLU A 38 -15.45 -4.33 -24.54
C GLU A 38 -15.75 -3.55 -23.26
N ARG A 39 -16.81 -2.77 -23.25
CA ARG A 39 -17.26 -2.03 -22.08
C ARG A 39 -17.56 -2.98 -20.90
N GLN A 40 -18.32 -4.03 -21.13
CA GLN A 40 -18.66 -5.02 -20.09
C GLN A 40 -17.42 -5.72 -19.53
N ARG A 41 -16.50 -6.16 -20.40
CA ARG A 41 -15.23 -6.76 -19.97
C ARG A 41 -14.39 -5.78 -19.14
N THR A 42 -14.31 -4.54 -19.60
CA THR A 42 -13.58 -3.50 -18.93
C THR A 42 -14.20 -3.17 -17.58
N THR A 43 -15.53 -3.10 -17.48
CA THR A 43 -16.24 -2.89 -16.21
C THR A 43 -15.94 -4.01 -15.21
N ALA A 44 -15.99 -5.27 -15.65
CA ALA A 44 -15.64 -6.42 -14.79
C ALA A 44 -14.18 -6.36 -14.30
N THR A 45 -13.25 -6.00 -15.19
CA THR A 45 -11.84 -5.84 -14.84
C THR A 45 -11.65 -4.72 -13.81
N ILE A 46 -12.28 -3.56 -13.99
CA ILE A 46 -12.21 -2.44 -13.05
C ILE A 46 -12.86 -2.82 -11.72
N LEU A 47 -14.01 -3.54 -11.74
CA LEU A 47 -14.63 -4.03 -10.51
C LEU A 47 -13.69 -4.95 -9.74
N GLN A 48 -13.01 -5.87 -10.42
CA GLN A 48 -12.04 -6.77 -9.77
C GLN A 48 -10.91 -5.97 -9.08
N GLN A 49 -10.38 -4.92 -9.71
CA GLN A 49 -9.40 -4.03 -9.09
C GLN A 49 -9.97 -3.32 -7.86
N VAL A 50 -11.21 -2.85 -7.92
CA VAL A 50 -11.89 -2.21 -6.79
C VAL A 50 -12.11 -3.20 -5.65
N LEU A 51 -12.52 -4.43 -5.93
CA LEU A 51 -12.69 -5.46 -4.91
C LEU A 51 -11.38 -5.74 -4.15
N VAL A 52 -10.24 -5.78 -4.86
CA VAL A 52 -8.91 -5.92 -4.23
C VAL A 52 -8.62 -4.75 -3.28
N LYS A 53 -8.95 -3.52 -3.67
CA LYS A 53 -8.80 -2.36 -2.80
C LYS A 53 -9.72 -2.42 -1.59
N VAL A 54 -11.00 -2.75 -1.80
CA VAL A 54 -12.03 -2.73 -0.76
C VAL A 54 -11.79 -3.83 0.28
N VAL A 55 -11.50 -5.05 -0.15
CA VAL A 55 -11.23 -6.17 0.77
C VAL A 55 -9.84 -6.07 1.38
N GLY A 56 -8.88 -5.47 0.66
CA GLY A 56 -7.49 -5.33 1.08
C GLY A 56 -6.71 -6.65 1.04
N LYS A 57 -7.31 -7.78 1.35
CA LYS A 57 -6.67 -9.09 1.41
C LYS A 57 -6.95 -9.90 0.13
N GLN A 58 -6.01 -9.88 -0.81
CA GLN A 58 -6.16 -10.55 -2.11
C GLN A 58 -6.31 -12.06 -1.97
N SER A 59 -5.61 -12.67 -1.01
CA SER A 59 -5.72 -14.10 -0.70
C SER A 59 -7.11 -14.53 -0.22
N ALA A 60 -7.89 -13.61 0.37
CA ALA A 60 -9.27 -13.88 0.75
C ALA A 60 -10.22 -13.87 -0.48
N LEU A 61 -9.99 -12.94 -1.40
CA LEU A 61 -10.73 -12.87 -2.67
C LEU A 61 -10.49 -14.10 -3.54
N ALA A 62 -9.24 -14.56 -3.64
CA ALA A 62 -8.86 -15.72 -4.47
C ALA A 62 -9.57 -17.03 -4.05
N LYS A 63 -10.10 -17.12 -2.83
CA LYS A 63 -10.84 -18.28 -2.31
C LYS A 63 -12.33 -18.24 -2.62
N LYS A 64 -12.82 -17.18 -3.27
CA LYS A 64 -14.25 -16.98 -3.55
C LYS A 64 -14.51 -17.01 -5.04
N ASP A 65 -15.66 -17.56 -5.40
CA ASP A 65 -16.18 -17.44 -6.76
C ASP A 65 -16.79 -16.05 -6.93
N LEU A 66 -16.17 -15.23 -7.77
CA LEU A 66 -16.60 -13.86 -8.06
C LEU A 66 -17.32 -13.77 -9.41
N SER A 67 -17.48 -14.86 -10.16
CA SER A 67 -18.00 -14.85 -11.53
C SER A 67 -19.36 -14.16 -11.64
N GLY A 68 -20.33 -14.54 -10.81
CA GLY A 68 -21.65 -13.92 -10.81
C GLY A 68 -21.66 -12.43 -10.44
N LEU A 69 -20.74 -12.00 -9.56
CA LEU A 69 -20.58 -10.59 -9.22
C LEU A 69 -19.96 -9.80 -10.39
N LEU A 70 -18.96 -10.36 -11.06
CA LEU A 70 -18.29 -9.72 -12.20
C LEU A 70 -19.19 -9.67 -13.44
N GLU A 71 -20.02 -10.66 -13.70
CA GLU A 71 -21.03 -10.62 -14.77
C GLU A 71 -22.06 -9.51 -14.57
N GLN A 72 -22.36 -9.16 -13.33
CA GLN A 72 -23.29 -8.10 -12.96
C GLN A 72 -22.61 -6.76 -12.62
N ALA A 73 -21.35 -6.58 -12.98
CA ALA A 73 -20.55 -5.43 -12.60
C ALA A 73 -21.20 -4.07 -12.92
N ASP A 74 -21.89 -3.96 -14.04
CA ASP A 74 -22.56 -2.72 -14.47
C ASP A 74 -23.65 -2.26 -13.48
N GLN A 75 -24.27 -3.16 -12.73
CA GLN A 75 -25.32 -2.81 -11.75
C GLN A 75 -24.77 -2.04 -10.54
N PHE A 76 -23.47 -2.15 -10.30
CA PHE A 76 -22.81 -1.48 -9.20
C PHE A 76 -22.20 -0.13 -9.60
N VAL A 77 -22.17 0.20 -10.89
CA VAL A 77 -21.56 1.46 -11.37
C VAL A 77 -22.48 2.64 -11.07
N THR A 78 -21.93 3.67 -10.44
CA THR A 78 -22.61 4.94 -10.16
C THR A 78 -22.15 6.05 -11.07
N HIS A 79 -20.92 5.98 -11.58
CA HIS A 79 -20.37 7.02 -12.44
C HIS A 79 -19.39 6.44 -13.47
N TYR A 80 -19.52 6.93 -14.71
CA TYR A 80 -18.63 6.63 -15.83
C TYR A 80 -17.90 7.90 -16.24
N ALA A 81 -16.58 7.86 -16.39
CA ALA A 81 -15.79 8.93 -16.97
C ALA A 81 -14.83 8.39 -18.02
N HIS A 82 -14.85 8.98 -19.20
CA HIS A 82 -13.86 8.75 -20.24
C HIS A 82 -12.76 9.79 -20.10
N GLU A 83 -11.56 9.36 -19.88
CA GLU A 83 -10.39 10.21 -19.71
C GLU A 83 -9.32 9.86 -20.73
N ARG A 84 -8.43 10.79 -20.96
CA ARG A 84 -7.26 10.54 -21.78
C ARG A 84 -6.04 10.50 -20.87
N ASP A 85 -5.26 9.42 -20.95
CA ASP A 85 -4.01 9.32 -20.22
C ASP A 85 -3.10 10.49 -20.62
N PRO A 86 -2.61 11.29 -19.67
CA PRO A 86 -1.78 12.45 -19.98
C PRO A 86 -0.40 12.09 -20.54
N VAL A 87 0.08 10.87 -20.32
CA VAL A 87 1.40 10.40 -20.72
C VAL A 87 1.34 9.65 -22.05
N CYS A 88 0.45 8.68 -22.15
CA CYS A 88 0.35 7.78 -23.31
C CYS A 88 -0.72 8.19 -24.31
N ALA A 89 -1.52 9.23 -24.02
CA ALA A 89 -2.66 9.70 -24.82
C ALA A 89 -3.73 8.63 -25.10
N ASN A 90 -3.65 7.47 -24.46
CA ASN A 90 -4.62 6.40 -24.57
C ASN A 90 -5.96 6.78 -23.90
N GLN A 91 -7.06 6.29 -24.44
CA GLN A 91 -8.34 6.44 -23.78
C GLN A 91 -8.40 5.51 -22.57
N GLN A 92 -8.90 6.04 -21.46
CA GLN A 92 -9.13 5.32 -20.22
C GLN A 92 -10.60 5.43 -19.83
N LEU A 93 -11.13 4.33 -19.32
CA LEU A 93 -12.44 4.30 -18.69
C LEU A 93 -12.21 4.30 -17.17
N ARG A 94 -12.72 5.34 -16.51
CA ARG A 94 -12.78 5.43 -15.06
C ARG A 94 -14.20 5.13 -14.59
N LEU A 95 -14.33 4.23 -13.64
CA LEU A 95 -15.60 3.86 -13.04
C LEU A 95 -15.59 4.09 -11.54
N THR A 96 -16.73 4.55 -11.05
CA THR A 96 -17.01 4.63 -9.61
C THR A 96 -18.15 3.68 -9.30
N PHE A 97 -18.00 2.88 -8.24
CA PHE A 97 -18.99 1.89 -7.84
C PHE A 97 -19.71 2.29 -6.56
N ASN A 98 -20.93 1.78 -6.38
CA ASN A 98 -21.72 1.97 -5.17
C ASN A 98 -21.10 1.18 -4.00
N GLU A 99 -20.42 1.91 -3.12
CA GLU A 99 -19.73 1.35 -1.96
C GLU A 99 -20.67 0.52 -1.06
N LYS A 100 -21.86 1.04 -0.77
CA LYS A 100 -22.84 0.36 0.10
C LYS A 100 -23.29 -0.97 -0.50
N ALA A 101 -23.60 -0.98 -1.81
CA ALA A 101 -24.02 -2.19 -2.49
C ALA A 101 -22.87 -3.22 -2.54
N LEU A 102 -21.65 -2.80 -2.83
CA LEU A 102 -20.47 -3.68 -2.82
C LEU A 102 -20.24 -4.28 -1.43
N ASN A 103 -20.27 -3.46 -0.38
CA ASN A 103 -20.08 -3.93 0.99
C ASN A 103 -21.15 -4.95 1.42
N GLN A 104 -22.41 -4.78 0.99
CA GLN A 104 -23.48 -5.74 1.26
C GLN A 104 -23.21 -7.10 0.60
N VAL A 105 -22.81 -7.11 -0.68
CA VAL A 105 -22.50 -8.35 -1.40
C VAL A 105 -21.26 -9.02 -0.81
N LEU A 106 -20.19 -8.26 -0.52
CA LEU A 106 -18.98 -8.79 0.10
C LEU A 106 -19.28 -9.41 1.47
N SER A 107 -20.08 -8.74 2.29
CA SER A 107 -20.51 -9.27 3.59
C SER A 107 -21.33 -10.57 3.45
N ALA A 108 -22.24 -10.64 2.48
CA ALA A 108 -23.00 -11.87 2.19
C ALA A 108 -22.09 -13.03 1.73
N MET A 109 -20.95 -12.73 1.08
CA MET A 109 -19.93 -13.71 0.71
C MET A 109 -18.98 -14.07 1.88
N GLY A 110 -19.16 -13.45 3.06
CA GLY A 110 -18.27 -13.62 4.22
C GLY A 110 -16.90 -12.96 4.02
N LEU A 111 -16.83 -11.91 3.21
CA LEU A 111 -15.65 -11.09 3.03
C LEU A 111 -15.79 -9.79 3.83
N LEU A 112 -14.77 -9.46 4.59
CA LEU A 112 -14.71 -8.20 5.35
C LEU A 112 -14.05 -7.12 4.49
N SER A 113 -14.62 -5.92 4.56
CA SER A 113 -14.00 -4.75 3.93
C SER A 113 -12.89 -4.20 4.82
N TRP A 114 -11.76 -3.85 4.21
CA TRP A 114 -10.71 -3.13 4.89
C TRP A 114 -11.14 -1.67 5.09
N HIS A 115 -11.02 -1.17 6.30
CA HIS A 115 -11.44 0.17 6.66
C HIS A 115 -10.79 1.25 5.78
N LYS A 116 -11.48 2.39 5.57
CA LYS A 116 -10.94 3.51 4.77
C LYS A 116 -9.76 4.19 5.44
N SER A 117 -9.78 4.24 6.78
CA SER A 117 -8.65 4.72 7.57
C SER A 117 -7.57 3.65 7.57
N ARG A 118 -6.52 3.86 6.81
CA ARG A 118 -5.43 2.91 6.59
C ARG A 118 -4.12 3.48 7.08
N PRO A 119 -3.21 2.63 7.58
CA PRO A 119 -1.94 3.12 8.10
C PRO A 119 -1.10 3.77 7.00
N GLU A 120 -0.64 4.98 7.23
CA GLU A 120 0.37 5.62 6.39
C GLU A 120 1.69 4.88 6.52
N SER A 121 2.23 4.45 5.39
CA SER A 121 3.41 3.59 5.35
C SER A 121 4.59 4.29 4.69
N LEU A 122 5.64 4.55 5.44
CA LEU A 122 6.92 5.05 4.94
C LEU A 122 7.80 3.87 4.51
N ILE A 123 8.22 3.84 3.25
CA ILE A 123 9.12 2.81 2.73
C ILE A 123 10.51 3.37 2.51
N TRP A 124 11.49 2.86 3.24
CA TRP A 124 12.91 3.03 2.99
C TRP A 124 13.35 1.98 1.97
N LEU A 125 13.43 2.36 0.70
CA LEU A 125 13.81 1.47 -0.39
C LEU A 125 15.32 1.59 -0.64
N VAL A 126 16.07 0.59 -0.19
CA VAL A 126 17.55 0.58 -0.18
C VAL A 126 18.08 -0.38 -1.21
N PHE A 127 18.77 0.11 -2.20
CA PHE A 127 19.51 -0.69 -3.17
C PHE A 127 20.94 -0.93 -2.67
N SER A 128 21.35 -2.20 -2.63
CA SER A 128 22.70 -2.61 -2.23
C SER A 128 23.36 -3.44 -3.33
N ASN A 129 24.60 -3.07 -3.70
CA ASN A 129 25.43 -3.83 -4.62
C ASN A 129 26.71 -4.39 -3.95
N GLY A 130 26.67 -4.59 -2.65
CA GLY A 130 27.79 -5.09 -1.85
C GLY A 130 28.74 -3.99 -1.34
N ASN A 131 29.11 -3.02 -2.16
CA ASN A 131 30.08 -1.96 -1.80
C ASN A 131 29.43 -0.59 -1.61
N SER A 132 28.27 -0.36 -2.16
CA SER A 132 27.55 0.89 -2.03
C SER A 132 26.05 0.64 -1.75
N GLN A 133 25.46 1.58 -1.06
CA GLN A 133 24.04 1.59 -0.78
C GLN A 133 23.44 2.90 -1.29
N ARG A 134 22.28 2.81 -1.95
CA ARG A 134 21.51 3.96 -2.39
C ARG A 134 20.08 3.82 -1.90
N ILE A 135 19.56 4.86 -1.28
CA ILE A 135 18.15 4.94 -0.89
C ILE A 135 17.41 5.78 -1.93
N LEU A 136 16.24 5.32 -2.34
CA LEU A 136 15.37 6.13 -3.18
C LEU A 136 14.57 7.10 -2.33
N GLY A 137 14.48 8.34 -2.82
CA GLY A 137 13.73 9.42 -2.20
C GLY A 137 12.78 10.13 -3.16
N ALA A 138 12.25 11.25 -2.72
CA ALA A 138 11.31 12.05 -3.49
C ALA A 138 11.87 12.54 -4.83
N GLU A 139 13.19 12.76 -4.94
CA GLU A 139 13.86 13.15 -6.19
C GLU A 139 13.92 12.03 -7.24
N ASP A 140 13.73 10.77 -6.82
CA ASP A 140 13.74 9.60 -7.70
C ASP A 140 12.36 9.27 -8.30
N GLN A 141 11.40 10.20 -8.27
CA GLN A 141 10.02 9.97 -8.75
C GLN A 141 9.94 9.49 -10.19
N GLY A 142 10.92 9.85 -11.03
CA GLY A 142 11.03 9.38 -12.42
C GLY A 142 11.57 7.95 -12.57
N SER A 143 12.09 7.32 -11.52
CA SER A 143 12.66 5.99 -11.60
C SER A 143 11.56 4.91 -11.69
N THR A 144 11.85 3.83 -12.42
CA THR A 144 10.95 2.67 -12.55
C THR A 144 10.58 2.11 -11.18
N ALA A 145 11.54 1.94 -10.29
CA ALA A 145 11.32 1.38 -8.96
C ALA A 145 10.34 2.24 -8.13
N TYR A 146 10.51 3.56 -8.12
CA TYR A 146 9.59 4.48 -7.45
C TYR A 146 8.17 4.36 -8.01
N GLN A 147 8.04 4.40 -9.33
CA GLN A 147 6.73 4.33 -9.99
C GLN A 147 6.03 3.00 -9.74
N VAL A 148 6.75 1.88 -9.79
CA VAL A 148 6.19 0.54 -9.52
C VAL A 148 5.66 0.45 -8.08
N VAL A 149 6.44 0.87 -7.08
CA VAL A 149 6.00 0.87 -5.67
C VAL A 149 4.74 1.73 -5.51
N LYS A 150 4.73 2.96 -6.06
CA LYS A 150 3.56 3.86 -5.97
C LYS A 150 2.35 3.31 -6.69
N GLN A 151 2.53 2.67 -7.84
CA GLN A 151 1.44 2.07 -8.60
C GLN A 151 0.86 0.85 -7.88
N ALA A 152 1.69 -0.08 -7.42
CA ALA A 152 1.26 -1.25 -6.68
C ALA A 152 0.51 -0.85 -5.39
N ALA A 153 1.02 0.14 -4.65
CA ALA A 153 0.36 0.66 -3.46
C ALA A 153 -1.02 1.27 -3.78
N ARG A 154 -1.14 2.07 -4.85
CA ARG A 154 -2.44 2.61 -5.31
C ARG A 154 -3.42 1.52 -5.70
N GLN A 155 -2.96 0.47 -6.39
CA GLN A 155 -3.81 -0.67 -6.77
C GLN A 155 -4.35 -1.43 -5.57
N ARG A 156 -3.65 -1.39 -4.44
CA ARG A 156 -4.06 -1.99 -3.16
C ARG A 156 -4.78 -1.00 -2.24
N GLY A 157 -4.83 0.28 -2.62
CA GLY A 157 -5.34 1.36 -1.77
C GLY A 157 -4.53 1.53 -0.48
N LEU A 158 -3.23 1.24 -0.50
CA LEU A 158 -2.32 1.43 0.61
C LEU A 158 -1.67 2.82 0.51
N PRO A 159 -1.80 3.71 1.53
CA PRO A 159 -1.10 4.98 1.56
C PRO A 159 0.39 4.74 1.77
N VAL A 160 1.17 4.93 0.71
CA VAL A 160 2.63 4.73 0.74
C VAL A 160 3.34 6.00 0.30
N PHE A 161 4.41 6.35 0.98
CA PHE A 161 5.36 7.36 0.53
C PHE A 161 6.80 6.92 0.81
N LEU A 162 7.73 7.53 0.09
CA LEU A 162 9.17 7.35 0.26
C LEU A 162 9.74 8.58 0.95
N PRO A 163 10.92 8.48 1.59
CA PRO A 163 11.55 9.62 2.28
C PRO A 163 11.90 10.73 1.29
N LEU A 164 12.05 11.95 1.79
CA LEU A 164 12.50 13.08 0.99
C LEU A 164 13.96 12.92 0.55
N MET A 165 14.77 12.24 1.35
CA MET A 165 16.22 12.09 1.19
C MET A 165 16.95 13.44 1.13
N ASP A 166 16.43 14.45 1.84
CA ASP A 166 17.06 15.74 1.99
C ASP A 166 18.32 15.68 2.87
N LEU A 167 19.00 16.81 3.05
CA LEU A 167 20.21 16.88 3.86
C LEU A 167 20.01 16.41 5.31
N GLN A 168 18.79 16.55 5.85
CA GLN A 168 18.48 16.09 7.21
C GLN A 168 18.45 14.57 7.27
N ASP A 169 17.79 13.88 6.30
CA ASP A 169 17.78 12.42 6.23
C ASP A 169 19.20 11.87 6.02
N GLN A 170 19.93 12.44 5.07
CA GLN A 170 21.31 12.04 4.76
C GLN A 170 22.25 12.20 5.96
N HIS A 171 22.07 13.25 6.76
CA HIS A 171 22.89 13.49 7.95
C HIS A 171 22.57 12.52 9.09
N GLN A 172 21.29 12.12 9.24
CA GLN A 172 20.85 11.20 10.28
C GLN A 172 21.16 9.73 9.93
N LEU A 173 21.08 9.39 8.64
CA LEU A 173 21.42 8.08 8.14
C LEU A 173 22.94 7.90 8.04
N ARG A 174 23.58 7.65 9.17
CA ARG A 174 24.98 7.23 9.18
C ARG A 174 25.04 5.73 8.89
N PHE A 175 25.21 5.40 7.61
CA PHE A 175 25.36 4.00 7.20
C PHE A 175 26.62 3.37 7.76
N THR A 176 26.44 2.44 8.66
CA THR A 176 27.35 1.32 8.84
C THR A 176 26.84 0.19 7.96
N GLN A 177 27.70 -0.37 7.10
CA GLN A 177 27.36 -1.42 6.11
C GLN A 177 26.65 -2.67 6.67
N SER A 178 26.52 -2.81 7.97
CA SER A 178 26.07 -4.01 8.66
C SER A 178 24.63 -4.05 9.14
N ALA A 179 23.84 -2.99 8.95
CA ALA A 179 22.54 -2.90 9.63
C ALA A 179 21.37 -2.58 8.70
N LEU A 180 21.11 -3.41 7.68
CA LEU A 180 19.84 -3.42 6.95
C LEU A 180 18.81 -4.31 7.69
N THR A 181 18.62 -4.04 8.99
CA THR A 181 17.60 -4.67 9.82
C THR A 181 16.67 -3.62 10.39
N MET A 182 15.40 -3.97 10.50
CA MET A 182 14.40 -3.13 11.14
C MET A 182 14.20 -3.63 12.58
N ASP A 183 14.96 -3.08 13.52
CA ASP A 183 14.83 -3.29 14.95
C ASP A 183 14.70 -1.92 15.66
N GLU A 184 14.58 -1.91 16.99
CA GLU A 184 14.41 -0.67 17.75
C GLU A 184 15.61 0.29 17.62
N ASP A 185 16.80 -0.25 17.39
CA ASP A 185 18.05 0.50 17.21
C ASP A 185 18.34 0.79 15.73
N SER A 186 17.43 0.44 14.82
CA SER A 186 17.60 0.63 13.39
C SER A 186 17.87 2.11 13.04
N PRO A 187 18.86 2.40 12.18
CA PRO A 187 19.18 3.76 11.76
C PRO A 187 18.02 4.45 11.02
N PHE A 188 17.02 3.71 10.58
CA PHE A 188 15.85 4.24 9.89
C PHE A 188 14.74 4.74 10.84
N VAL A 189 14.75 4.33 12.12
CA VAL A 189 13.70 4.71 13.08
C VAL A 189 13.74 6.21 13.41
N GLN A 190 14.91 6.75 13.71
CA GLN A 190 15.05 8.18 14.09
C GLN A 190 14.65 9.13 12.94
N PRO A 191 15.18 8.99 11.69
CA PRO A 191 14.77 9.85 10.59
C PRO A 191 13.29 9.70 10.24
N SER A 192 12.69 8.52 10.47
CA SER A 192 11.27 8.28 10.20
C SER A 192 10.32 9.10 11.07
N ARG A 193 10.73 9.50 12.28
CA ARG A 193 9.85 10.24 13.22
C ARG A 193 9.31 11.54 12.66
N ARG A 194 10.09 12.22 11.80
CA ARG A 194 9.67 13.49 11.17
C ARG A 194 8.50 13.33 10.18
N TYR A 195 8.32 12.12 9.68
CA TYR A 195 7.31 11.83 8.67
C TYR A 195 5.93 11.51 9.27
N GLY A 196 5.88 11.16 10.56
CA GLY A 196 4.62 10.82 11.24
C GLY A 196 3.94 9.57 10.70
N ALA A 197 4.68 8.70 9.98
CA ALA A 197 4.13 7.46 9.43
C ALA A 197 3.68 6.50 10.54
N ASP A 198 2.56 5.82 10.32
CA ASP A 198 2.07 4.78 11.24
C ASP A 198 2.94 3.53 11.19
N ILE A 199 3.49 3.23 10.00
CA ILE A 199 4.34 2.05 9.77
C ILE A 199 5.60 2.46 9.02
N ILE A 200 6.74 2.01 9.53
CA ILE A 200 8.05 2.19 8.91
C ILE A 200 8.47 0.84 8.32
N ILE A 201 8.77 0.83 7.03
CA ILE A 201 9.13 -0.36 6.28
C ILE A 201 10.53 -0.16 5.69
N LEU A 202 11.38 -1.16 5.88
CA LEU A 202 12.68 -1.27 5.22
C LEU A 202 12.57 -2.31 4.10
N ALA A 203 12.80 -1.89 2.87
CA ALA A 203 12.88 -2.76 1.70
C ALA A 203 14.31 -2.77 1.17
N SER A 204 15.04 -3.86 1.43
CA SER A 204 16.43 -4.03 1.03
C SER A 204 16.51 -4.81 -0.27
N VAL A 205 16.96 -4.15 -1.33
CA VAL A 205 17.09 -4.70 -2.70
C VAL A 205 18.53 -5.12 -2.93
N VAL A 206 18.74 -6.38 -3.22
CA VAL A 206 20.03 -6.94 -3.64
C VAL A 206 19.93 -7.41 -5.07
N THR A 207 20.83 -6.94 -5.95
CA THR A 207 20.82 -7.30 -7.36
C THR A 207 21.69 -8.53 -7.61
N HIS A 208 21.15 -9.50 -8.35
CA HIS A 208 21.81 -10.72 -8.79
C HIS A 208 21.70 -10.84 -10.31
N GLN A 209 22.74 -10.45 -11.03
CA GLN A 209 22.74 -10.47 -12.51
C GLN A 209 21.54 -9.72 -13.14
N GLN A 210 20.48 -10.43 -13.51
CA GLN A 210 19.26 -9.86 -14.12
C GLN A 210 18.09 -9.76 -13.16
N ASP A 211 18.13 -10.46 -12.03
CA ASP A 211 17.09 -10.52 -11.03
C ASP A 211 17.49 -9.77 -9.75
N VAL A 212 16.51 -9.52 -8.92
CA VAL A 212 16.70 -8.96 -7.59
C VAL A 212 16.08 -9.86 -6.53
N SER A 213 16.64 -9.81 -5.32
CA SER A 213 16.02 -10.32 -4.11
C SER A 213 15.73 -9.14 -3.20
N ILE A 214 14.51 -9.01 -2.74
CA ILE A 214 14.05 -7.90 -1.90
C ILE A 214 13.60 -8.46 -0.55
N THR A 215 14.22 -7.99 0.51
CA THR A 215 13.79 -8.29 1.89
C THR A 215 13.00 -7.11 2.42
N TRP A 216 11.71 -7.35 2.74
CA TRP A 216 10.79 -6.41 3.34
C TRP A 216 10.71 -6.64 4.83
N GLN A 217 10.88 -5.59 5.64
CA GLN A 217 10.91 -5.67 7.09
C GLN A 217 10.14 -4.52 7.71
N TRP A 218 9.37 -4.81 8.77
CA TRP A 218 8.76 -3.78 9.63
C TRP A 218 8.54 -4.33 11.03
N LEU A 219 8.37 -3.44 11.98
CA LEU A 219 8.01 -3.82 13.35
C LEU A 219 6.49 -3.81 13.50
N LYS A 220 5.97 -4.88 14.06
CA LYS A 220 4.58 -5.01 14.47
C LYS A 220 4.54 -5.33 15.97
N GLU A 221 3.98 -4.41 16.76
CA GLU A 221 3.89 -4.58 18.22
C GLU A 221 5.23 -5.00 18.87
N GLY A 222 6.34 -4.49 18.34
CA GLY A 222 7.70 -4.84 18.76
C GLY A 222 8.26 -6.12 18.13
N GLU A 223 7.48 -6.88 17.37
CA GLU A 223 7.94 -8.08 16.67
C GLU A 223 8.36 -7.76 15.22
N LEU A 224 9.53 -8.27 14.83
CA LEU A 224 10.03 -8.10 13.46
C LEU A 224 9.25 -8.99 12.49
N GLN A 225 8.54 -8.36 11.59
CA GLN A 225 7.94 -9.01 10.42
C GLN A 225 8.93 -8.98 9.26
N ARG A 226 9.05 -10.09 8.54
CA ARG A 226 9.95 -10.22 7.38
C ARG A 226 9.28 -11.01 6.27
N TYR A 227 9.37 -10.45 5.04
CA TYR A 227 8.97 -11.11 3.80
C TYR A 227 10.07 -11.00 2.76
N GLN A 228 10.04 -11.89 1.76
CA GLN A 228 10.95 -11.85 0.62
C GLN A 228 10.16 -11.93 -0.68
N SER A 229 10.62 -11.16 -1.68
CA SER A 229 10.16 -11.25 -3.06
C SER A 229 11.38 -11.28 -3.98
N GLU A 230 11.29 -12.02 -5.09
CA GLU A 230 12.41 -12.28 -5.98
C GLU A 230 11.96 -12.23 -7.44
N GLY A 231 12.89 -11.99 -8.35
CA GLY A 231 12.69 -11.98 -9.79
C GLY A 231 13.07 -10.67 -10.45
N GLU A 232 12.44 -10.35 -11.58
CA GLU A 232 12.63 -9.05 -12.25
C GLU A 232 12.19 -7.91 -11.31
N LEU A 233 12.91 -6.78 -11.31
CA LEU A 233 12.75 -5.70 -10.35
C LEU A 233 11.31 -5.23 -10.18
N SER A 234 10.61 -5.00 -11.30
CA SER A 234 9.23 -4.49 -11.26
C SER A 234 8.26 -5.51 -10.67
N SER A 235 8.44 -6.77 -11.00
CA SER A 235 7.65 -7.88 -10.48
C SER A 235 7.89 -8.08 -8.99
N ALA A 236 9.16 -8.14 -8.57
CA ALA A 236 9.53 -8.32 -7.16
C ALA A 236 9.06 -7.16 -6.28
N LEU A 237 9.16 -5.91 -6.76
CA LEU A 237 8.64 -4.74 -6.04
C LEU A 237 7.11 -4.79 -5.90
N SER A 238 6.40 -5.12 -6.99
CA SER A 238 4.93 -5.23 -6.99
C SER A 238 4.47 -6.34 -6.05
N GLU A 239 5.12 -7.50 -6.10
CA GLU A 239 4.82 -8.63 -5.22
C GLU A 239 5.02 -8.26 -3.75
N GLY A 240 6.15 -7.65 -3.39
CA GLY A 240 6.43 -7.22 -2.03
C GLY A 240 5.40 -6.23 -1.48
N VAL A 241 4.99 -5.23 -2.28
CA VAL A 241 3.92 -4.30 -1.90
C VAL A 241 2.57 -5.02 -1.74
N ASN A 242 2.27 -6.01 -2.59
CA ASN A 242 1.06 -6.82 -2.47
C ASN A 242 1.04 -7.65 -1.19
N MET A 243 2.16 -8.30 -0.86
CA MET A 243 2.30 -9.05 0.39
C MET A 243 2.16 -8.15 1.62
N LEU A 244 2.79 -6.96 1.59
CA LEU A 244 2.65 -5.96 2.64
C LEU A 244 1.18 -5.55 2.83
N ALA A 245 0.46 -5.23 1.75
CA ALA A 245 -0.94 -4.86 1.83
C ALA A 245 -1.82 -5.99 2.38
N ASP A 246 -1.57 -7.25 2.01
CA ASP A 246 -2.28 -8.41 2.57
C ASP A 246 -2.02 -8.58 4.08
N ALA A 247 -0.80 -8.35 4.53
CA ALA A 247 -0.43 -8.42 5.94
C ALA A 247 -1.16 -7.32 6.74
N LEU A 248 -1.09 -6.07 6.28
CA LEU A 248 -1.70 -4.93 6.95
C LEU A 248 -3.24 -4.99 6.94
N ALA A 249 -3.86 -5.45 5.85
CA ALA A 249 -5.32 -5.60 5.78
C ALA A 249 -5.86 -6.64 6.77
N GLY A 250 -5.07 -7.65 7.14
CA GLY A 250 -5.44 -8.62 8.16
C GLY A 250 -5.47 -8.07 9.57
N GLU A 251 -4.78 -6.97 9.83
CA GLU A 251 -4.57 -6.37 11.15
C GLU A 251 -5.63 -5.32 11.52
N PHE A 252 -6.12 -4.57 10.52
CA PHE A 252 -7.02 -3.43 10.70
C PHE A 252 -8.47 -3.71 10.27
N THR A 253 -8.88 -4.96 10.21
CA THR A 253 -10.29 -5.30 10.01
C THR A 253 -11.05 -5.11 11.32
N VAL A 254 -11.73 -3.97 11.45
CA VAL A 254 -12.66 -3.74 12.54
C VAL A 254 -13.92 -4.56 12.24
N VAL A 255 -14.24 -5.48 13.14
CA VAL A 255 -15.58 -6.05 13.21
C VAL A 255 -16.48 -4.94 13.74
N ASP A 256 -17.30 -4.33 12.89
CA ASP A 256 -18.38 -3.46 13.33
C ASP A 256 -19.33 -4.31 14.20
N THR A 257 -19.09 -4.34 15.50
CA THR A 257 -20.08 -4.78 16.47
C THR A 257 -21.12 -3.65 16.58
N LYS A 258 -22.32 -3.93 16.06
CA LYS A 258 -23.52 -3.14 16.26
C LYS A 258 -23.79 -2.91 17.74
#